data_dc46006c910a8065b314bdd289b2563c
#
_entry.id   dc46006c910a8065b314bdd289b2563c
#
_cell.length_a   1.000
_cell.length_b   1.000
_cell.length_c   1.000
_cell.angle_alpha   90.00
_cell.angle_beta   90.00
_cell.angle_gamma   90.00
#
_symmetry.space_group_name_H-M   'P 1'
#
loop_
_entity.id
_entity.type
_entity.pdbx_description
1 polymer ?
#
loop_
_entity_poly.entity_id
_entity_poly.type
_entity_poly.pdbx_seq_one_letter_code
_entity_poly.pdbx_strand_id
1 'polypeptide(L)'
;MLIKTKFSTPIDDINSVIGDVFDKGKHDISNPTGNFFYDPWQLKSEYLGTPWETILNSLPGDKGQARVIILESPSCYTAHSDIDDRYHLNLFGDEAYLIDLEEQKMYKTIKDGIWYDMDAGKIHTAMSIGEHVRAQLVVRKLLNKNKLQNPVTVKVYGNDNPRYK
;
A
#
# COMPACT_ATOMS: atom_id res chain seq x y z
N MET A 1 -10.08 10.36 0.81
CA MET A 1 -9.49 9.04 1.00
C MET A 1 -8.01 8.98 0.66
N LEU A 2 -7.57 9.41 -0.53
CA LEU A 2 -6.15 9.46 -0.89
C LEU A 2 -5.65 10.91 -0.90
N ILE A 3 -4.65 11.21 -0.08
CA ILE A 3 -4.12 12.57 0.10
C ILE A 3 -2.62 12.57 -0.21
N LYS A 4 -2.20 13.48 -1.07
CA LYS A 4 -0.79 13.72 -1.37
C LYS A 4 -0.08 14.28 -0.14
N THR A 5 0.97 13.62 0.32
CA THR A 5 1.76 14.09 1.47
C THR A 5 2.88 15.05 1.02
N LYS A 6 3.61 15.59 1.98
CA LYS A 6 4.87 16.33 1.72
C LYS A 6 6.11 15.43 1.63
N PHE A 7 5.94 14.13 1.82
CA PHE A 7 7.05 13.16 1.82
C PHE A 7 7.27 12.64 0.41
N SER A 8 8.52 12.54 0.01
CA SER A 8 8.91 12.09 -1.32
C SER A 8 10.22 11.31 -1.29
N THR A 9 10.40 10.48 -2.29
CA THR A 9 11.65 9.78 -2.58
C THR A 9 12.09 10.08 -4.01
N PRO A 10 13.40 10.11 -4.30
CA PRO A 10 13.89 10.32 -5.67
C PRO A 10 13.35 9.26 -6.63
N ILE A 11 13.00 9.67 -7.83
CA ILE A 11 12.54 8.74 -8.89
C ILE A 11 13.62 7.74 -9.26
N ASP A 12 14.89 8.12 -9.18
CA ASP A 12 16.02 7.23 -9.48
C ASP A 12 16.09 6.07 -8.49
N ASP A 13 15.78 6.29 -7.21
CA ASP A 13 15.69 5.21 -6.21
C ASP A 13 14.55 4.25 -6.54
N ILE A 14 13.39 4.76 -6.97
CA ILE A 14 12.28 3.94 -7.43
C ILE A 14 12.70 3.12 -8.66
N ASN A 15 13.34 3.74 -9.64
CA ASN A 15 13.77 3.05 -10.85
C ASN A 15 14.77 1.94 -10.54
N SER A 16 15.66 2.14 -9.56
CA SER A 16 16.68 1.15 -9.18
C SER A 16 16.12 -0.11 -8.50
N VAL A 17 14.91 -0.05 -7.93
CA VAL A 17 14.27 -1.22 -7.30
C VAL A 17 13.30 -1.96 -8.22
N ILE A 18 13.03 -1.45 -9.42
CA ILE A 18 12.04 -2.05 -10.33
C ILE A 18 12.41 -3.49 -10.74
N GLY A 19 13.70 -3.78 -10.95
CA GLY A 19 14.17 -5.15 -11.21
C GLY A 19 13.76 -6.11 -10.09
N ASP A 20 14.05 -5.73 -8.84
CA ASP A 20 13.71 -6.53 -7.65
C ASP A 20 12.18 -6.70 -7.49
N VAL A 21 11.39 -5.66 -7.83
CA VAL A 21 9.92 -5.71 -7.83
C VAL A 21 9.40 -6.81 -8.75
N PHE A 22 9.91 -6.90 -9.98
CA PHE A 22 9.44 -7.88 -10.95
C PHE A 22 10.02 -9.27 -10.72
N ASP A 23 11.25 -9.38 -10.22
CA ASP A 23 11.88 -10.66 -9.90
C ASP A 23 11.19 -11.36 -8.72
N LYS A 24 10.83 -10.60 -7.67
CA LYS A 24 10.22 -11.15 -6.45
C LYS A 24 8.70 -11.13 -6.47
N GLY A 25 8.08 -10.30 -7.31
CA GLY A 25 6.65 -10.10 -7.31
C GLY A 25 6.14 -9.46 -6.01
N LYS A 26 4.99 -9.91 -5.54
CA LYS A 26 4.40 -9.46 -4.26
C LYS A 26 5.22 -9.99 -3.08
N HIS A 27 5.84 -9.10 -2.30
CA HIS A 27 6.69 -9.49 -1.18
C HIS A 27 6.77 -8.42 -0.09
N ASP A 28 7.15 -8.83 1.13
CA ASP A 28 7.42 -7.93 2.24
C ASP A 28 8.89 -7.49 2.22
N ILE A 29 9.13 -6.17 2.38
CA ILE A 29 10.49 -5.62 2.54
C ILE A 29 10.86 -5.41 4.01
N SER A 30 9.92 -5.60 4.93
CA SER A 30 10.11 -5.47 6.37
C SER A 30 9.61 -6.67 7.15
N ASN A 31 10.09 -6.82 8.39
CA ASN A 31 9.71 -7.87 9.34
C ASN A 31 9.11 -7.26 10.60
N PRO A 32 8.14 -7.93 11.24
CA PRO A 32 7.62 -7.50 12.53
C PRO A 32 8.69 -7.63 13.63
N THR A 33 8.68 -6.72 14.59
CA THR A 33 9.51 -6.80 15.80
C THR A 33 8.72 -7.28 17.02
N GLY A 34 7.40 -7.28 16.91
CA GLY A 34 6.48 -7.66 17.99
C GLY A 34 5.06 -7.81 17.47
N ASN A 35 4.09 -7.14 18.09
CA ASN A 35 2.70 -7.22 17.65
C ASN A 35 2.53 -6.58 16.27
N PHE A 36 1.88 -7.31 15.37
CA PHE A 36 1.71 -6.94 13.95
C PHE A 36 1.13 -5.53 13.75
N PHE A 37 0.19 -5.12 14.59
CA PHE A 37 -0.57 -3.88 14.39
C PHE A 37 -0.03 -2.69 15.20
N TYR A 38 0.70 -2.94 16.28
CA TYR A 38 1.06 -1.91 17.24
C TYR A 38 2.55 -1.63 17.34
N ASP A 39 3.37 -2.62 17.04
CA ASP A 39 4.81 -2.50 17.23
C ASP A 39 5.49 -2.20 15.87
N PRO A 40 6.53 -1.35 15.87
CA PRO A 40 7.24 -0.99 14.65
C PRO A 40 7.79 -2.22 13.92
N TRP A 41 7.80 -2.16 12.59
CA TRP A 41 8.45 -3.15 11.75
C TRP A 41 9.85 -2.66 11.37
N GLN A 42 10.77 -3.59 11.13
CA GLN A 42 12.13 -3.31 10.70
C GLN A 42 12.33 -3.72 9.25
N LEU A 43 13.09 -2.89 8.51
CA LEU A 43 13.57 -3.28 7.18
C LEU A 43 14.33 -4.61 7.29
N LYS A 44 14.11 -5.53 6.35
CA LYS A 44 14.85 -6.79 6.30
C LYS A 44 16.33 -6.51 6.05
N SER A 45 17.21 -7.32 6.66
CA SER A 45 18.66 -7.15 6.57
C SER A 45 19.20 -7.16 5.13
N GLU A 46 18.56 -7.91 4.25
CA GLU A 46 18.91 -7.98 2.82
C GLU A 46 18.72 -6.65 2.06
N TYR A 47 17.93 -5.73 2.61
CA TYR A 47 17.64 -4.42 2.02
C TYR A 47 18.41 -3.26 2.65
N LEU A 48 19.20 -3.52 3.71
CA LEU A 48 20.05 -2.51 4.33
C LEU A 48 21.15 -2.07 3.34
N GLY A 49 21.39 -0.77 3.24
CA GLY A 49 22.34 -0.19 2.29
C GLY A 49 21.85 -0.20 0.84
N THR A 50 20.63 -0.59 0.57
CA THR A 50 20.03 -0.59 -0.77
C THR A 50 19.09 0.60 -0.96
N PRO A 51 18.65 0.90 -2.20
CA PRO A 51 17.64 1.93 -2.46
C PRO A 51 16.31 1.70 -1.72
N TRP A 52 15.95 0.47 -1.34
CA TRP A 52 14.80 0.20 -0.50
C TRP A 52 14.87 0.89 0.87
N GLU A 53 16.07 0.95 1.46
CA GLU A 53 16.28 1.66 2.72
C GLU A 53 16.04 3.17 2.55
N THR A 54 16.59 3.77 1.51
CA THR A 54 16.38 5.19 1.20
C THR A 54 14.89 5.49 0.98
N ILE A 55 14.22 4.65 0.17
CA ILE A 55 12.78 4.79 -0.10
C ILE A 55 11.98 4.72 1.20
N LEU A 56 12.20 3.70 2.04
CA LEU A 56 11.44 3.55 3.27
C LEU A 56 11.73 4.65 4.29
N ASN A 57 12.97 5.13 4.38
CA ASN A 57 13.39 6.21 5.27
C ASN A 57 12.91 7.60 4.83
N SER A 58 12.49 7.76 3.57
CA SER A 58 11.84 8.99 3.10
C SER A 58 10.49 9.24 3.76
N LEU A 59 9.88 8.19 4.34
CA LEU A 59 8.66 8.26 5.12
C LEU A 59 9.04 8.30 6.61
N PRO A 60 8.74 9.40 7.35
CA PRO A 60 9.16 9.58 8.74
C PRO A 60 8.38 8.72 9.73
N GLY A 61 8.94 8.57 10.92
CA GLY A 61 8.32 7.91 12.08
C GLY A 61 8.29 6.39 11.99
N ASP A 62 7.69 5.79 13.03
CA ASP A 62 7.51 4.35 13.12
C ASP A 62 6.50 3.86 12.08
N LYS A 63 6.77 2.71 11.52
CA LYS A 63 5.99 2.11 10.43
C LYS A 63 5.62 0.68 10.77
N GLY A 64 4.46 0.25 10.29
CA GLY A 64 4.08 -1.15 10.24
C GLY A 64 4.67 -1.86 9.04
N GLN A 65 4.01 -2.93 8.60
CA GLN A 65 4.40 -3.73 7.45
C GLN A 65 4.62 -2.86 6.21
N ALA A 66 5.79 -3.00 5.60
CA ALA A 66 6.10 -2.45 4.28
C ALA A 66 6.18 -3.59 3.26
N ARG A 67 5.32 -3.56 2.25
CA ARG A 67 5.21 -4.61 1.25
C ARG A 67 5.01 -4.08 -0.16
N VAL A 68 5.62 -4.74 -1.10
CA VAL A 68 5.34 -4.57 -2.52
C VAL A 68 4.06 -5.32 -2.86
N ILE A 69 3.13 -4.64 -3.51
CA ILE A 69 1.92 -5.24 -4.09
C ILE A 69 1.93 -5.07 -5.59
N ILE A 70 1.46 -6.08 -6.30
CA ILE A 70 1.31 -6.06 -7.76
C ILE A 70 -0.14 -6.39 -8.07
N LEU A 71 -0.73 -5.62 -8.97
CA LEU A 71 -2.04 -5.86 -9.55
C LEU A 71 -1.88 -6.01 -11.05
N GLU A 72 -2.24 -7.19 -11.54
CA GLU A 72 -2.22 -7.49 -12.98
C GLU A 72 -3.15 -6.57 -13.76
N SER A 73 -2.90 -6.42 -15.04
CA SER A 73 -3.75 -5.63 -15.94
C SER A 73 -4.24 -6.50 -17.10
N PRO A 74 -5.53 -6.42 -17.47
CA PRO A 74 -6.61 -5.69 -16.78
C PRO A 74 -7.15 -6.45 -15.56
N SER A 75 -7.24 -5.80 -14.41
CA SER A 75 -7.73 -6.43 -13.17
C SER A 75 -8.21 -5.39 -12.17
N CYS A 76 -8.99 -5.84 -11.18
CA CYS A 76 -9.37 -5.05 -10.02
C CYS A 76 -9.45 -5.92 -8.76
N TYR A 77 -9.26 -5.31 -7.60
CA TYR A 77 -9.52 -5.98 -6.33
C TYR A 77 -11.01 -6.01 -5.99
N THR A 78 -11.41 -6.95 -5.15
CA THR A 78 -12.72 -6.90 -4.50
C THR A 78 -12.82 -5.64 -3.63
N ALA A 79 -13.96 -4.98 -3.67
CA ALA A 79 -14.22 -3.82 -2.82
C ALA A 79 -14.18 -4.21 -1.35
N HIS A 80 -13.41 -3.48 -0.54
CA HIS A 80 -13.20 -3.76 0.88
C HIS A 80 -12.84 -2.50 1.65
N SER A 81 -12.79 -2.61 2.97
CA SER A 81 -12.13 -1.65 3.86
C SER A 81 -11.05 -2.36 4.67
N ASP A 82 -10.06 -1.63 5.11
CA ASP A 82 -8.96 -2.14 5.93
C ASP A 82 -9.05 -1.66 7.37
N ILE A 83 -8.42 -2.39 8.27
CA ILE A 83 -8.38 -2.04 9.70
C ILE A 83 -7.45 -0.85 10.01
N ASP A 84 -6.45 -0.63 9.15
CA ASP A 84 -5.39 0.35 9.35
C ASP A 84 -5.21 1.23 8.11
N ASP A 85 -4.93 2.50 8.35
CA ASP A 85 -4.55 3.44 7.31
C ASP A 85 -3.18 3.09 6.75
N ARG A 86 -2.90 3.57 5.53
CA ARG A 86 -1.70 3.20 4.79
C ARG A 86 -1.08 4.38 4.08
N TYR A 87 0.24 4.28 3.88
CA TYR A 87 0.93 5.08 2.89
C TYR A 87 1.14 4.27 1.62
N HIS A 88 0.99 4.91 0.48
CA HIS A 88 1.19 4.33 -0.84
C HIS A 88 2.25 5.11 -1.60
N LEU A 89 3.20 4.41 -2.21
CA LEU A 89 4.15 4.94 -3.16
C LEU A 89 4.03 4.14 -4.46
N ASN A 90 3.77 4.85 -5.57
CA ASN A 90 3.67 4.19 -6.87
C ASN A 90 5.06 3.90 -7.42
N LEU A 91 5.33 2.63 -7.70
CA LEU A 91 6.59 2.15 -8.24
C LEU A 91 6.52 2.00 -9.76
N PHE A 92 5.40 1.47 -10.28
CA PHE A 92 5.22 1.17 -11.70
C PHE A 92 3.74 1.13 -12.07
N GLY A 93 3.44 1.38 -13.35
CA GLY A 93 2.10 1.36 -13.93
C GLY A 93 1.66 2.73 -14.44
N ASP A 94 0.83 2.74 -15.45
CA ASP A 94 0.39 3.94 -16.16
C ASP A 94 -1.11 4.23 -15.96
N GLU A 95 -1.99 3.31 -16.28
CA GLU A 95 -3.45 3.44 -16.15
C GLU A 95 -3.96 2.61 -14.97
N ALA A 96 -3.56 3.03 -13.76
CA ALA A 96 -3.96 2.41 -12.52
C ALA A 96 -4.65 3.42 -11.59
N TYR A 97 -5.65 2.96 -10.88
CA TYR A 97 -6.54 3.80 -10.09
C TYR A 97 -6.83 3.20 -8.73
N LEU A 98 -7.01 4.06 -7.74
CA LEU A 98 -7.66 3.75 -6.48
C LEU A 98 -9.06 4.39 -6.50
N ILE A 99 -10.08 3.64 -6.11
CA ILE A 99 -11.48 4.06 -6.18
C ILE A 99 -12.06 4.06 -4.78
N ASP A 100 -12.48 5.22 -4.32
CA ASP A 100 -13.27 5.41 -3.12
C ASP A 100 -14.74 5.24 -3.49
N LEU A 101 -15.35 4.15 -3.02
CA LEU A 101 -16.74 3.84 -3.36
C LEU A 101 -17.75 4.61 -2.50
N GLU A 102 -17.34 5.10 -1.33
CA GLU A 102 -18.21 5.91 -0.47
C GLU A 102 -18.31 7.36 -1.00
N GLU A 103 -17.18 7.95 -1.40
CA GLU A 103 -17.16 9.29 -1.95
C GLU A 103 -17.35 9.34 -3.47
N GLN A 104 -17.43 8.17 -4.13
CA GLN A 104 -17.54 8.01 -5.58
C GLN A 104 -16.43 8.76 -6.34
N LYS A 105 -15.20 8.64 -5.82
CA LYS A 105 -14.01 9.28 -6.39
C LYS A 105 -13.01 8.28 -6.90
N MET A 106 -12.38 8.64 -8.01
CA MET A 106 -11.31 7.85 -8.62
C MET A 106 -10.02 8.67 -8.62
N TYR A 107 -8.96 8.05 -8.10
CA TYR A 107 -7.63 8.64 -7.97
C TYR A 107 -6.66 7.88 -8.88
N LYS A 108 -6.15 8.56 -9.91
CA LYS A 108 -5.09 7.97 -10.74
C LYS A 108 -3.81 7.85 -9.92
N THR A 109 -3.18 6.68 -9.95
CA THR A 109 -1.91 6.45 -9.27
C THR A 109 -0.76 6.81 -10.21
N ILE A 110 0.09 7.75 -9.80
CA ILE A 110 1.16 8.32 -10.62
C ILE A 110 2.51 8.00 -9.98
N LYS A 111 3.49 7.58 -10.79
CA LYS A 111 4.88 7.42 -10.36
C LYS A 111 5.58 8.79 -10.33
N ASP A 112 5.30 9.57 -9.29
CA ASP A 112 5.85 10.93 -9.10
C ASP A 112 6.82 11.03 -7.90
N GLY A 113 7.14 9.91 -7.27
CA GLY A 113 8.02 9.86 -6.11
C GLY A 113 7.37 10.33 -4.81
N ILE A 114 6.09 10.66 -4.82
CA ILE A 114 5.41 11.19 -3.64
C ILE A 114 4.66 10.08 -2.91
N TRP A 115 4.73 10.12 -1.59
CA TRP A 115 3.91 9.29 -0.73
C TRP A 115 2.50 9.85 -0.63
N TYR A 116 1.53 8.97 -0.75
CA TYR A 116 0.12 9.27 -0.59
C TYR A 116 -0.38 8.65 0.71
N ASP A 117 -1.09 9.43 1.51
CA ASP A 117 -1.80 8.99 2.71
C ASP A 117 -3.17 8.48 2.33
N MET A 118 -3.50 7.27 2.75
CA MET A 118 -4.75 6.60 2.44
C MET A 118 -5.53 6.30 3.73
N ASP A 119 -6.72 6.90 3.85
CA ASP A 119 -7.76 6.46 4.79
C ASP A 119 -8.36 5.15 4.25
N ALA A 120 -7.79 4.04 4.67
CA ALA A 120 -8.15 2.71 4.20
C ALA A 120 -9.38 2.12 4.92
N GLY A 121 -9.89 2.79 5.95
CA GLY A 121 -11.15 2.43 6.61
C GLY A 121 -12.38 2.65 5.75
N LYS A 122 -12.30 3.49 4.71
CA LYS A 122 -13.37 3.67 3.73
C LYS A 122 -13.40 2.51 2.74
N ILE A 123 -14.60 2.25 2.22
CA ILE A 123 -14.79 1.19 1.22
C ILE A 123 -14.12 1.60 -0.09
N HIS A 124 -13.19 0.79 -0.53
CA HIS A 124 -12.40 1.07 -1.71
C HIS A 124 -12.06 -0.17 -2.52
N THR A 125 -11.63 0.06 -3.73
CA THR A 125 -10.98 -0.92 -4.60
C THR A 125 -9.85 -0.28 -5.37
N ALA A 126 -9.00 -1.08 -5.98
CA ALA A 126 -8.01 -0.62 -6.93
C ALA A 126 -8.13 -1.37 -8.23
N MET A 127 -7.87 -0.70 -9.34
CA MET A 127 -7.90 -1.28 -10.68
C MET A 127 -6.67 -0.89 -11.48
N SER A 128 -6.29 -1.77 -12.40
CA SER A 128 -5.30 -1.53 -13.44
C SER A 128 -5.92 -1.89 -14.78
N ILE A 129 -5.89 -0.96 -15.72
CA ILE A 129 -6.51 -1.12 -17.06
C ILE A 129 -5.56 -0.75 -18.22
N GLY A 130 -4.33 -0.34 -17.87
CA GLY A 130 -3.30 -0.03 -18.85
C GLY A 130 -2.64 -1.27 -19.46
N GLU A 131 -1.60 -1.07 -20.23
CA GLU A 131 -0.81 -2.16 -20.83
C GLU A 131 0.10 -2.87 -19.81
N HIS A 132 0.36 -2.21 -18.67
CA HIS A 132 1.31 -2.68 -17.66
C HIS A 132 0.64 -2.97 -16.33
N VAL A 133 1.24 -3.87 -15.57
CA VAL A 133 0.86 -4.14 -14.19
C VAL A 133 1.02 -2.88 -13.33
N ARG A 134 0.22 -2.75 -12.29
CA ARG A 134 0.39 -1.74 -11.25
C ARG A 134 1.25 -2.31 -10.14
N ALA A 135 2.37 -1.67 -9.83
CA ALA A 135 3.20 -2.02 -8.67
C ALA A 135 3.28 -0.85 -7.68
N GLN A 136 3.09 -1.14 -6.41
CA GLN A 136 3.16 -0.14 -5.33
C GLN A 136 3.92 -0.69 -4.13
N LEU A 137 4.62 0.21 -3.43
CA LEU A 137 5.02 -0.01 -2.05
C LEU A 137 3.92 0.53 -1.14
N VAL A 138 3.36 -0.36 -0.34
CA VAL A 138 2.32 -0.04 0.65
C VAL A 138 2.91 -0.21 2.04
N VAL A 139 2.79 0.83 2.86
CA VAL A 139 3.29 0.86 4.24
C VAL A 139 2.12 1.08 5.19
N ARG A 140 1.91 0.13 6.08
CA ARG A 140 0.84 0.22 7.10
C ARG A 140 1.21 1.23 8.18
N LYS A 141 0.24 2.01 8.61
CA LYS A 141 0.35 2.82 9.81
C LYS A 141 0.10 1.95 11.03
N LEU A 142 0.87 2.17 12.09
CA LEU A 142 0.64 1.48 13.34
C LEU A 142 -0.66 1.96 13.97
N LEU A 143 -1.42 1.03 14.52
CA LEU A 143 -2.62 1.34 15.27
C LEU A 143 -2.25 1.93 16.64
N ASN A 144 -3.07 2.85 17.12
CA ASN A 144 -2.91 3.39 18.47
C ASN A 144 -3.62 2.47 19.46
N LYS A 145 -2.86 1.79 20.34
CA LYS A 145 -3.40 0.90 21.39
C LYS A 145 -4.47 1.57 22.23
N ASN A 146 -4.37 2.89 22.44
CA ASN A 146 -5.31 3.64 23.27
C ASN A 146 -6.61 4.03 22.54
N LYS A 147 -6.68 3.85 21.22
CA LYS A 147 -7.86 4.20 20.41
C LYS A 147 -8.75 2.99 20.08
N LEU A 148 -8.25 1.78 20.25
CA LEU A 148 -9.00 0.55 19.99
C LEU A 148 -9.85 0.16 21.21
N GLN A 149 -10.95 0.85 21.41
CA GLN A 149 -11.97 0.46 22.40
C GLN A 149 -13.01 -0.51 21.83
N ASN A 150 -13.08 -0.68 20.49
CA ASN A 150 -14.02 -1.57 19.83
C ASN A 150 -13.28 -2.40 18.74
N PRO A 151 -13.69 -3.65 18.53
CA PRO A 151 -13.16 -4.44 17.44
C PRO A 151 -13.51 -3.77 16.09
N VAL A 152 -12.49 -3.45 15.31
CA VAL A 152 -12.68 -2.93 13.96
C VAL A 152 -13.05 -4.10 13.06
N THR A 153 -14.20 -4.03 12.43
CA THR A 153 -14.63 -5.04 11.45
C THR A 153 -14.21 -4.61 10.07
N VAL A 154 -13.37 -5.42 9.43
CA VAL A 154 -13.06 -5.25 8.00
C VAL A 154 -14.28 -5.64 7.20
N LYS A 155 -14.80 -4.73 6.39
CA LYS A 155 -15.91 -4.99 5.47
C LYS A 155 -15.35 -5.42 4.13
N VAL A 156 -15.82 -6.57 3.63
CA VAL A 156 -15.51 -7.05 2.28
C VAL A 156 -16.83 -7.14 1.52
N TYR A 157 -16.93 -6.39 0.44
CA TYR A 157 -18.11 -6.37 -0.40
C TYR A 157 -18.01 -7.47 -1.47
N GLY A 158 -19.09 -8.24 -1.61
CA GLY A 158 -19.15 -9.34 -2.57
C GLY A 158 -19.14 -10.75 -1.95
N ASN A 159 -18.77 -10.90 -0.66
CA ASN A 159 -18.83 -12.19 0.03
C ASN A 159 -20.26 -12.57 0.50
N ASP A 160 -21.20 -11.64 0.46
CA ASP A 160 -22.62 -11.92 0.74
C ASP A 160 -23.38 -12.48 -0.47
N ASN A 161 -22.67 -12.74 -1.57
CA ASN A 161 -23.26 -13.41 -2.70
C ASN A 161 -23.60 -14.86 -2.30
N PRO A 162 -24.88 -15.27 -2.31
CA PRO A 162 -25.32 -16.62 -1.93
C PRO A 162 -24.69 -17.75 -2.76
N ARG A 163 -23.95 -17.43 -3.83
CA ARG A 163 -23.17 -18.40 -4.62
C ARG A 163 -21.89 -18.88 -3.95
N TYR A 164 -21.49 -18.28 -2.82
CA TYR A 164 -20.26 -18.63 -2.08
C TYR A 164 -20.57 -19.15 -0.66
N LYS A 165 -21.80 -19.52 -0.40
CA LYS A 165 -22.21 -20.24 0.82
C LYS A 165 -22.30 -21.72 0.55
#